data_ebbe8debb034213ee3677448f3b8d7ec
#
_entry.id   ebbe8debb034213ee3677448f3b8d7ec
#
_cell.length_a   1.000
_cell.length_b   1.000
_cell.length_c   1.000
_cell.angle_alpha   90.00
_cell.angle_beta   90.00
_cell.angle_gamma   90.00
#
_symmetry.space_group_name_H-M   'P 1'
#
loop_
_entity.id
_entity.type
_entity.pdbx_description
1 polymer ?
#
loop_
_entity_poly.entity_id
_entity_poly.type
_entity_poly.pdbx_seq_one_letter_code
_entity_poly.pdbx_strand_id
1 'polypeptide(L)'
;MTTAGPAVDFTAAVGALESARSVTVLCHIQPDADTLGSGLALAAVLDRRGVPVRVSFAEPAEPAAGLRTLPGLRFLVPPAEVPAEVDLLVTVDCGSAGRLGALADRVPGAARTLVIDHHRSNTRFGEINLIDPDAVSTASVITALLDAWGEPIDADIAHCLFAGLATDSGSFRWVTPGTHALAERLLATGIDGAAITRTLMDTHPFEWLQMLSTVLGSARLDRAAHGGTGLVAAFVLAADLAEVRQEEAESVVDIVRATAEAGIAAVFKEARPTDERRRWTVSLRSRDSGPGTDDGADVAAVATDLGGGGHRYAAGYTTYGEPAEILAQLRAALG
;
A
#
# COMPACT_ATOMS: atom_id res chain seq x y z
N MET A 1 30.13 5.49 -1.92
CA MET A 1 30.01 4.51 -3.03
C MET A 1 29.01 3.47 -2.58
N THR A 2 27.75 3.68 -2.85
CA THR A 2 26.69 2.68 -2.65
C THR A 2 26.92 1.58 -3.68
N THR A 3 27.27 0.39 -3.22
CA THR A 3 27.28 -0.81 -4.08
C THR A 3 25.84 -1.05 -4.53
N ALA A 4 25.58 -0.94 -5.84
CA ALA A 4 24.31 -1.37 -6.39
C ALA A 4 24.06 -2.81 -5.91
N GLY A 5 22.90 -3.07 -5.34
CA GLY A 5 22.47 -4.43 -5.00
C GLY A 5 22.49 -5.33 -6.23
N PRO A 6 22.44 -6.66 -6.07
CA PRO A 6 22.35 -7.57 -7.22
C PRO A 6 21.15 -7.18 -8.08
N ALA A 7 21.36 -7.13 -9.41
CA ALA A 7 20.29 -6.82 -10.35
C ALA A 7 19.11 -7.80 -10.15
N VAL A 8 17.90 -7.29 -10.11
CA VAL A 8 16.68 -8.11 -9.98
C VAL A 8 16.55 -8.99 -11.21
N ASP A 9 16.37 -10.30 -11.02
CA ASP A 9 16.18 -11.25 -12.12
C ASP A 9 14.70 -11.43 -12.44
N PHE A 10 14.28 -10.93 -13.58
CA PHE A 10 12.90 -11.03 -14.07
C PHE A 10 12.60 -12.34 -14.82
N THR A 11 13.60 -13.15 -15.12
CA THR A 11 13.49 -14.32 -16.02
C THR A 11 12.42 -15.31 -15.55
N ALA A 12 12.43 -15.66 -14.26
CA ALA A 12 11.45 -16.60 -13.71
C ALA A 12 10.02 -16.05 -13.74
N ALA A 13 9.85 -14.75 -13.46
CA ALA A 13 8.54 -14.09 -13.49
C ALA A 13 7.98 -14.03 -14.92
N VAL A 14 8.79 -13.59 -15.90
CA VAL A 14 8.42 -13.57 -17.32
C VAL A 14 8.05 -14.97 -17.79
N GLY A 15 8.89 -15.99 -17.53
CA GLY A 15 8.60 -17.37 -17.92
C GLY A 15 7.31 -17.93 -17.30
N ALA A 16 6.99 -17.54 -16.06
CA ALA A 16 5.72 -17.90 -15.43
C ALA A 16 4.52 -17.29 -16.13
N LEU A 17 4.59 -16.00 -16.46
CA LEU A 17 3.52 -15.27 -17.16
C LEU A 17 3.31 -15.77 -18.59
N GLU A 18 4.39 -16.05 -19.33
CA GLU A 18 4.33 -16.55 -20.70
C GLU A 18 3.74 -17.96 -20.83
N SER A 19 4.00 -18.80 -19.83
CA SER A 19 3.52 -20.18 -19.84
C SER A 19 2.13 -20.35 -19.20
N ALA A 20 1.57 -19.29 -18.63
CA ALA A 20 0.26 -19.33 -17.98
C ALA A 20 -0.88 -19.46 -18.98
N ARG A 21 -1.81 -20.38 -18.71
CA ARG A 21 -3.07 -20.53 -19.48
C ARG A 21 -4.17 -19.62 -18.98
N SER A 22 -4.11 -19.25 -17.73
CA SER A 22 -4.98 -18.25 -17.10
C SER A 22 -4.28 -17.66 -15.89
N VAL A 23 -4.56 -16.38 -15.57
CA VAL A 23 -3.95 -15.69 -14.45
C VAL A 23 -5.02 -15.12 -13.53
N THR A 24 -4.83 -15.30 -12.24
CA THR A 24 -5.57 -14.57 -11.21
C THR A 24 -4.61 -13.66 -10.46
N VAL A 25 -4.87 -12.35 -10.50
CA VAL A 25 -4.08 -11.37 -9.78
C VAL A 25 -4.81 -10.99 -8.50
N LEU A 26 -4.14 -11.13 -7.36
CA LEU A 26 -4.68 -10.75 -6.06
C LEU A 26 -3.95 -9.52 -5.52
N CYS A 27 -4.75 -8.52 -5.17
CA CYS A 27 -4.33 -7.32 -4.46
C CYS A 27 -4.52 -7.51 -2.95
N HIS A 28 -3.87 -6.70 -2.13
CA HIS A 28 -4.05 -6.74 -0.69
C HIS A 28 -5.42 -6.21 -0.24
N ILE A 29 -5.85 -6.59 0.97
CA ILE A 29 -7.03 -6.00 1.62
C ILE A 29 -6.85 -4.49 1.80
N GLN A 30 -7.95 -3.73 1.74
CA GLN A 30 -7.92 -2.27 1.74
C GLN A 30 -7.00 -1.75 0.61
N PRO A 31 -7.29 -2.12 -0.66
CA PRO A 31 -6.38 -1.82 -1.76
C PRO A 31 -6.18 -0.32 -1.92
N ASP A 32 -4.94 0.06 -2.18
CA ASP A 32 -4.54 1.38 -2.60
C ASP A 32 -4.26 1.43 -4.12
N ALA A 33 -3.74 2.55 -4.60
CA ALA A 33 -3.48 2.73 -6.02
C ALA A 33 -2.25 1.94 -6.50
N ASP A 34 -1.30 1.59 -5.61
CA ASP A 34 -0.14 0.82 -6.01
C ASP A 34 -0.51 -0.65 -6.23
N THR A 35 -1.20 -1.29 -5.28
CA THR A 35 -1.63 -2.68 -5.47
C THR A 35 -2.65 -2.83 -6.59
N LEU A 36 -3.70 -1.99 -6.64
CA LEU A 36 -4.74 -2.13 -7.65
C LEU A 36 -4.27 -1.70 -9.05
N GLY A 37 -3.53 -0.58 -9.13
CA GLY A 37 -2.93 -0.11 -10.38
C GLY A 37 -1.94 -1.13 -10.96
N SER A 38 -1.06 -1.70 -10.13
CA SER A 38 -0.14 -2.77 -10.53
C SER A 38 -0.89 -4.00 -11.07
N GLY A 39 -1.95 -4.43 -10.37
CA GLY A 39 -2.77 -5.56 -10.79
C GLY A 39 -3.51 -5.31 -12.11
N LEU A 40 -4.11 -4.13 -12.28
CA LEU A 40 -4.83 -3.75 -13.49
C LEU A 40 -3.89 -3.55 -14.69
N ALA A 41 -2.71 -2.96 -14.48
CA ALA A 41 -1.69 -2.80 -15.51
C ALA A 41 -1.23 -4.17 -16.05
N LEU A 42 -0.92 -5.10 -15.14
CA LEU A 42 -0.52 -6.46 -15.51
C LEU A 42 -1.67 -7.20 -16.22
N ALA A 43 -2.91 -7.03 -15.74
CA ALA A 43 -4.08 -7.63 -16.38
C ALA A 43 -4.31 -7.11 -17.80
N ALA A 44 -4.10 -5.81 -18.05
CA ALA A 44 -4.22 -5.23 -19.38
C ALA A 44 -3.21 -5.83 -20.37
N VAL A 45 -1.97 -6.08 -19.92
CA VAL A 45 -0.95 -6.74 -20.74
C VAL A 45 -1.33 -8.19 -21.04
N LEU A 46 -1.77 -8.95 -20.04
CA LEU A 46 -2.17 -10.35 -20.21
C LEU A 46 -3.38 -10.49 -21.14
N ASP A 47 -4.39 -9.63 -21.01
CA ASP A 47 -5.56 -9.59 -21.90
C ASP A 47 -5.16 -9.32 -23.35
N ARG A 48 -4.26 -8.36 -23.58
CA ARG A 48 -3.70 -8.05 -24.91
C ARG A 48 -2.97 -9.25 -25.53
N ARG A 49 -2.35 -10.09 -24.70
CA ARG A 49 -1.72 -11.35 -25.12
C ARG A 49 -2.70 -12.51 -25.28
N GLY A 50 -3.99 -12.30 -25.01
CA GLY A 50 -5.04 -13.31 -25.11
C GLY A 50 -5.05 -14.30 -23.94
N VAL A 51 -4.39 -13.98 -22.82
CA VAL A 51 -4.39 -14.79 -21.61
C VAL A 51 -5.60 -14.40 -20.75
N PRO A 52 -6.53 -15.31 -20.45
CA PRO A 52 -7.64 -15.03 -19.54
C PRO A 52 -7.12 -14.57 -18.17
N VAL A 53 -7.56 -13.39 -17.75
CA VAL A 53 -7.08 -12.77 -16.51
C VAL A 53 -8.23 -12.18 -15.70
N ARG A 54 -8.11 -12.22 -14.40
CA ARG A 54 -8.97 -11.53 -13.43
C ARG A 54 -8.12 -10.91 -12.34
N VAL A 55 -8.63 -9.82 -11.75
CA VAL A 55 -8.04 -9.13 -10.60
C VAL A 55 -9.04 -9.19 -9.45
N SER A 56 -8.61 -9.38 -8.22
CA SER A 56 -9.49 -9.38 -7.07
C SER A 56 -8.76 -8.97 -5.80
N PHE A 57 -9.53 -8.56 -4.79
CA PHE A 57 -9.10 -8.35 -3.41
C PHE A 57 -10.25 -8.78 -2.48
N ALA A 58 -9.94 -9.13 -1.21
CA ALA A 58 -10.95 -9.69 -0.32
C ALA A 58 -11.91 -8.64 0.26
N GLU A 59 -11.39 -7.49 0.64
CA GLU A 59 -12.16 -6.42 1.29
C GLU A 59 -11.50 -5.03 1.07
N PRO A 60 -12.31 -3.96 1.03
CA PRO A 60 -13.77 -3.91 1.13
C PRO A 60 -14.47 -4.51 -0.10
N ALA A 61 -15.81 -4.56 -0.13
CA ALA A 61 -16.57 -5.09 -1.26
C ALA A 61 -16.34 -4.33 -2.58
N GLU A 62 -16.04 -3.03 -2.49
CA GLU A 62 -15.76 -2.16 -3.64
C GLU A 62 -14.50 -1.32 -3.36
N PRO A 63 -13.71 -0.99 -4.38
CA PRO A 63 -12.56 -0.12 -4.20
C PRO A 63 -12.99 1.31 -3.85
N ALA A 64 -12.11 2.04 -3.19
CA ALA A 64 -12.26 3.46 -2.88
C ALA A 64 -12.66 4.27 -4.11
N ALA A 65 -13.40 5.36 -3.93
CA ALA A 65 -13.96 6.14 -5.04
C ALA A 65 -12.89 6.63 -6.03
N GLY A 66 -11.74 7.09 -5.54
CA GLY A 66 -10.62 7.48 -6.38
C GLY A 66 -10.08 6.33 -7.22
N LEU A 67 -10.01 5.12 -6.68
CA LEU A 67 -9.52 3.93 -7.39
C LEU A 67 -10.46 3.47 -8.51
N ARG A 68 -11.74 3.84 -8.45
CA ARG A 68 -12.71 3.53 -9.52
C ARG A 68 -12.46 4.31 -10.81
N THR A 69 -11.51 5.24 -10.80
CA THR A 69 -11.08 5.97 -12.01
C THR A 69 -9.97 5.27 -12.77
N LEU A 70 -9.37 4.22 -12.19
CA LEU A 70 -8.32 3.45 -12.84
C LEU A 70 -8.85 2.71 -14.08
N PRO A 71 -8.12 2.72 -15.20
CA PRO A 71 -8.44 1.89 -16.36
C PRO A 71 -8.42 0.40 -16.01
N GLY A 72 -9.22 -0.39 -16.73
CA GLY A 72 -9.17 -1.85 -16.61
C GLY A 72 -10.05 -2.44 -15.51
N LEU A 73 -10.95 -1.69 -14.88
CA LEU A 73 -11.89 -2.23 -13.86
C LEU A 73 -12.74 -3.40 -14.36
N ARG A 74 -12.85 -3.62 -15.67
CA ARG A 74 -13.52 -4.80 -16.25
C ARG A 74 -12.85 -6.12 -15.84
N PHE A 75 -11.60 -6.10 -15.40
CA PHE A 75 -10.89 -7.28 -14.92
C PHE A 75 -11.19 -7.57 -13.43
N LEU A 76 -11.71 -6.57 -12.71
CA LEU A 76 -12.01 -6.71 -11.30
C LEU A 76 -13.24 -7.58 -11.08
N VAL A 77 -13.07 -8.63 -10.30
CA VAL A 77 -14.14 -9.56 -9.93
C VAL A 77 -14.30 -9.61 -8.41
N PRO A 78 -15.52 -9.83 -7.90
CA PRO A 78 -15.73 -10.06 -6.48
C PRO A 78 -14.92 -11.27 -5.97
N PRO A 79 -14.51 -11.29 -4.68
CA PRO A 79 -13.72 -12.39 -4.12
C PRO A 79 -14.42 -13.76 -4.22
N ALA A 80 -15.74 -13.78 -4.20
CA ALA A 80 -16.53 -15.01 -4.38
C ALA A 80 -16.40 -15.65 -5.78
N GLU A 81 -16.01 -14.88 -6.78
CA GLU A 81 -15.81 -15.34 -8.16
C GLU A 81 -14.37 -15.81 -8.44
N VAL A 82 -13.47 -15.68 -7.44
CA VAL A 82 -12.11 -16.21 -7.54
C VAL A 82 -12.13 -17.73 -7.36
N PRO A 83 -11.71 -18.51 -8.34
CA PRO A 83 -11.71 -19.98 -8.25
C PRO A 83 -10.82 -20.49 -7.12
N ALA A 84 -11.16 -21.66 -6.58
CA ALA A 84 -10.31 -22.33 -5.62
C ALA A 84 -8.99 -22.85 -6.23
N GLU A 85 -9.07 -23.29 -7.50
CA GLU A 85 -7.91 -23.76 -8.27
C GLU A 85 -7.57 -22.75 -9.35
N VAL A 86 -6.32 -22.31 -9.39
CA VAL A 86 -5.80 -21.30 -10.34
C VAL A 86 -4.54 -21.82 -11.01
N ASP A 87 -4.39 -21.55 -12.31
CA ASP A 87 -3.18 -21.98 -13.06
C ASP A 87 -1.94 -21.17 -12.63
N LEU A 88 -2.02 -19.83 -12.65
CA LEU A 88 -1.04 -18.93 -12.08
C LEU A 88 -1.72 -17.90 -11.18
N LEU A 89 -1.38 -17.92 -9.91
CA LEU A 89 -1.74 -16.89 -8.96
C LEU A 89 -0.63 -15.86 -8.89
N VAL A 90 -0.93 -14.61 -9.20
CA VAL A 90 -0.01 -13.49 -9.01
C VAL A 90 -0.51 -12.65 -7.84
N THR A 91 0.35 -12.33 -6.90
CA THR A 91 0.04 -11.34 -5.86
C THR A 91 0.87 -10.10 -6.10
N VAL A 92 0.26 -8.93 -5.99
CA VAL A 92 0.93 -7.64 -6.19
C VAL A 92 0.84 -6.82 -4.92
N ASP A 93 1.98 -6.27 -4.50
CA ASP A 93 2.08 -5.36 -3.35
C ASP A 93 1.63 -6.01 -2.02
N CYS A 94 1.92 -7.28 -1.86
CA CYS A 94 1.53 -8.07 -0.69
C CYS A 94 2.77 -8.56 0.07
N GLY A 95 3.12 -7.92 1.17
CA GLY A 95 4.27 -8.29 2.02
C GLY A 95 4.13 -9.67 2.68
N SER A 96 2.92 -10.22 2.79
CA SER A 96 2.66 -11.57 3.31
C SER A 96 1.32 -12.11 2.82
N ALA A 97 1.13 -13.43 2.85
CA ALA A 97 -0.14 -14.06 2.49
C ALA A 97 -1.32 -13.57 3.34
N GLY A 98 -1.08 -13.17 4.60
CA GLY A 98 -2.11 -12.61 5.47
C GLY A 98 -2.72 -11.30 4.94
N ARG A 99 -1.99 -10.54 4.12
CA ARG A 99 -2.49 -9.33 3.46
C ARG A 99 -3.54 -9.60 2.38
N LEU A 100 -3.70 -10.85 1.96
CA LEU A 100 -4.75 -11.27 1.02
C LEU A 100 -6.12 -11.45 1.70
N GLY A 101 -6.20 -11.38 3.04
CA GLY A 101 -7.45 -11.59 3.78
C GLY A 101 -8.04 -12.97 3.51
N ALA A 102 -9.35 -13.04 3.26
CA ALA A 102 -10.05 -14.30 2.97
C ALA A 102 -9.57 -14.99 1.68
N LEU A 103 -8.87 -14.27 0.78
CA LEU A 103 -8.30 -14.88 -0.44
C LEU A 103 -6.94 -15.56 -0.21
N ALA A 104 -6.39 -15.52 1.00
CA ALA A 104 -5.15 -16.23 1.33
C ALA A 104 -5.27 -17.75 1.14
N ASP A 105 -6.47 -18.30 1.27
CA ASP A 105 -6.77 -19.72 1.05
C ASP A 105 -6.65 -20.15 -0.45
N ARG A 106 -6.51 -19.19 -1.37
CA ARG A 106 -6.25 -19.47 -2.80
C ARG A 106 -4.79 -19.81 -3.08
N VAL A 107 -3.87 -19.38 -2.23
CA VAL A 107 -2.43 -19.61 -2.41
C VAL A 107 -2.09 -21.10 -2.46
N PRO A 108 -2.54 -21.96 -1.53
CA PRO A 108 -2.27 -23.40 -1.61
C PRO A 108 -2.96 -24.12 -2.78
N GLY A 109 -4.05 -23.56 -3.32
CA GLY A 109 -4.81 -24.13 -4.44
C GLY A 109 -4.27 -23.73 -5.83
N ALA A 110 -3.29 -22.83 -5.90
CA ALA A 110 -2.69 -22.42 -7.15
C ALA A 110 -1.68 -23.45 -7.65
N ALA A 111 -1.68 -23.73 -8.96
CA ALA A 111 -0.67 -24.61 -9.56
C ALA A 111 0.73 -23.97 -9.49
N ARG A 112 0.80 -22.64 -9.61
CA ARG A 112 2.01 -21.83 -9.38
C ARG A 112 1.65 -20.50 -8.75
N THR A 113 2.60 -19.92 -8.02
CA THR A 113 2.44 -18.61 -7.35
C THR A 113 3.61 -17.70 -7.68
N LEU A 114 3.29 -16.45 -8.09
CA LEU A 114 4.24 -15.38 -8.34
C LEU A 114 3.90 -14.20 -7.41
N VAL A 115 4.84 -13.80 -6.57
CA VAL A 115 4.73 -12.61 -5.71
C VAL A 115 5.54 -11.49 -6.36
N ILE A 116 4.90 -10.35 -6.62
CA ILE A 116 5.55 -9.13 -7.14
C ILE A 116 5.36 -8.04 -6.10
N ASP A 117 6.45 -7.53 -5.51
CA ASP A 117 6.37 -6.63 -4.36
C ASP A 117 7.65 -5.81 -4.20
N HIS A 118 7.57 -4.72 -3.41
CA HIS A 118 8.71 -3.90 -3.04
C HIS A 118 8.93 -3.82 -1.51
N HIS A 119 8.09 -4.46 -0.72
CA HIS A 119 8.23 -4.45 0.73
C HIS A 119 9.47 -5.20 1.23
N ARG A 120 10.35 -4.53 2.00
CA ARG A 120 11.51 -5.18 2.66
C ARG A 120 11.12 -6.30 3.62
N SER A 121 9.94 -6.19 4.22
CA SER A 121 9.37 -7.18 5.14
C SER A 121 8.68 -8.35 4.45
N ASN A 122 8.76 -8.45 3.10
CA ASN A 122 8.09 -9.52 2.37
C ASN A 122 8.55 -10.91 2.83
N THR A 123 7.59 -11.77 3.14
CA THR A 123 7.82 -13.13 3.67
C THR A 123 8.17 -14.16 2.58
N ARG A 124 8.20 -13.75 1.31
CA ARG A 124 8.51 -14.59 0.14
C ARG A 124 7.67 -15.85 0.08
N PHE A 125 6.36 -15.71 0.21
CA PHE A 125 5.40 -16.80 0.34
C PHE A 125 5.01 -17.46 -0.99
N GLY A 126 5.48 -16.95 -2.13
CA GLY A 126 5.26 -17.53 -3.44
C GLY A 126 6.33 -18.54 -3.84
N GLU A 127 6.02 -19.37 -4.84
CA GLU A 127 7.02 -20.22 -5.53
C GLU A 127 8.08 -19.35 -6.23
N ILE A 128 7.62 -18.29 -6.92
CA ILE A 128 8.44 -17.26 -7.56
C ILE A 128 8.22 -15.95 -6.82
N ASN A 129 9.31 -15.29 -6.43
CA ASN A 129 9.25 -14.04 -5.67
C ASN A 129 10.10 -12.98 -6.36
N LEU A 130 9.43 -12.08 -7.08
CA LEU A 130 10.01 -10.90 -7.70
C LEU A 130 9.88 -9.72 -6.71
N ILE A 131 10.85 -9.59 -5.83
CA ILE A 131 10.85 -8.59 -4.76
C ILE A 131 12.02 -7.64 -4.98
N ASP A 132 11.72 -6.35 -5.16
CA ASP A 132 12.71 -5.28 -5.25
C ASP A 132 12.52 -4.28 -4.09
N PRO A 133 13.21 -4.45 -2.97
CA PRO A 133 13.05 -3.58 -1.81
C PRO A 133 13.67 -2.18 -1.98
N ASP A 134 14.34 -1.91 -3.09
CA ASP A 134 14.89 -0.60 -3.44
C ASP A 134 13.97 0.17 -4.42
N ALA A 135 12.96 -0.49 -4.97
CA ALA A 135 11.92 0.15 -5.78
C ALA A 135 11.04 1.04 -4.90
N VAL A 136 10.59 2.16 -5.46
CA VAL A 136 9.74 3.14 -4.76
C VAL A 136 8.29 2.65 -4.61
N SER A 137 7.85 1.72 -5.47
CA SER A 137 6.50 1.16 -5.51
C SER A 137 6.49 -0.16 -6.25
N THR A 138 5.46 -0.99 -6.03
CA THR A 138 5.22 -2.19 -6.85
C THR A 138 4.96 -1.84 -8.32
N ALA A 139 4.32 -0.69 -8.60
CA ALA A 139 4.17 -0.17 -9.96
C ALA A 139 5.52 0.03 -10.67
N SER A 140 6.56 0.43 -9.93
CA SER A 140 7.94 0.52 -10.49
C SER A 140 8.49 -0.87 -10.84
N VAL A 141 8.25 -1.87 -10.00
CA VAL A 141 8.65 -3.28 -10.26
C VAL A 141 7.92 -3.84 -11.47
N ILE A 142 6.60 -3.60 -11.59
CA ILE A 142 5.80 -3.97 -12.76
C ILE A 142 6.34 -3.30 -14.02
N THR A 143 6.68 -2.01 -13.97
CA THR A 143 7.26 -1.31 -15.12
C THR A 143 8.54 -1.99 -15.60
N ALA A 144 9.45 -2.29 -14.68
CA ALA A 144 10.71 -2.99 -15.00
C ALA A 144 10.46 -4.43 -15.51
N LEU A 145 9.45 -5.12 -14.99
CA LEU A 145 9.03 -6.43 -15.49
C LEU A 145 8.52 -6.35 -16.93
N LEU A 146 7.68 -5.35 -17.26
CA LEU A 146 7.17 -5.14 -18.61
C LEU A 146 8.31 -4.83 -19.60
N ASP A 147 9.30 -4.04 -19.18
CA ASP A 147 10.49 -3.77 -19.99
C ASP A 147 11.30 -5.04 -20.26
N ALA A 148 11.53 -5.87 -19.22
CA ALA A 148 12.24 -7.14 -19.36
C ALA A 148 11.46 -8.15 -20.22
N TRP A 149 10.12 -8.06 -20.22
CA TRP A 149 9.24 -8.89 -21.04
C TRP A 149 9.09 -8.40 -22.48
N GLY A 150 9.50 -7.14 -22.76
CA GLY A 150 9.34 -6.49 -24.05
C GLY A 150 7.93 -6.02 -24.34
N GLU A 151 7.12 -5.80 -23.31
CA GLU A 151 5.74 -5.35 -23.43
C GLU A 151 5.62 -3.81 -23.46
N PRO A 152 4.92 -3.25 -24.46
CA PRO A 152 4.75 -1.80 -24.54
C PRO A 152 3.76 -1.30 -23.47
N ILE A 153 4.06 -0.12 -22.94
CA ILE A 153 3.21 0.60 -21.99
C ILE A 153 2.41 1.64 -22.79
N ASP A 154 1.10 1.40 -22.92
CA ASP A 154 0.16 2.36 -23.49
C ASP A 154 -0.40 3.30 -22.41
N ALA A 155 -1.31 4.22 -22.77
CA ALA A 155 -1.84 5.21 -21.86
C ALA A 155 -2.64 4.59 -20.70
N ASP A 156 -3.39 3.52 -20.91
CA ASP A 156 -4.17 2.87 -19.85
C ASP A 156 -3.25 2.19 -18.82
N ILE A 157 -2.24 1.47 -19.30
CA ILE A 157 -1.22 0.84 -18.45
C ILE A 157 -0.43 1.92 -17.71
N ALA A 158 -0.01 2.99 -18.42
CA ALA A 158 0.71 4.11 -17.82
C ALA A 158 -0.10 4.83 -16.75
N HIS A 159 -1.41 5.01 -16.92
CA HIS A 159 -2.30 5.59 -15.93
C HIS A 159 -2.28 4.77 -14.63
N CYS A 160 -2.45 3.46 -14.73
CA CYS A 160 -2.42 2.54 -13.60
C CYS A 160 -1.07 2.58 -12.86
N LEU A 161 0.04 2.50 -13.60
CA LEU A 161 1.39 2.52 -13.04
C LEU A 161 1.74 3.89 -12.44
N PHE A 162 1.33 4.99 -13.08
CA PHE A 162 1.54 6.33 -12.54
C PHE A 162 0.74 6.57 -11.26
N ALA A 163 -0.48 6.03 -11.16
CA ALA A 163 -1.30 6.10 -9.97
C ALA A 163 -0.57 5.47 -8.76
N GLY A 164 -0.05 4.25 -8.91
CA GLY A 164 0.74 3.57 -7.87
C GLY A 164 2.02 4.33 -7.53
N LEU A 165 2.79 4.72 -8.55
CA LEU A 165 4.02 5.48 -8.36
C LEU A 165 3.80 6.79 -7.59
N ALA A 166 2.75 7.55 -7.94
CA ALA A 166 2.46 8.84 -7.32
C ALA A 166 2.00 8.70 -5.87
N THR A 167 1.14 7.72 -5.57
CA THR A 167 0.63 7.50 -4.20
C THR A 167 1.72 7.00 -3.28
N ASP A 168 2.48 5.99 -3.70
CA ASP A 168 3.53 5.38 -2.87
C ASP A 168 4.72 6.30 -2.64
N SER A 169 5.06 7.14 -3.62
CA SER A 169 6.07 8.19 -3.42
C SER A 169 5.56 9.40 -2.64
N GLY A 170 4.30 9.39 -2.18
CA GLY A 170 3.66 10.51 -1.49
C GLY A 170 3.65 11.78 -2.34
N SER A 171 3.24 11.70 -3.60
CA SER A 171 3.38 12.77 -4.59
C SER A 171 4.85 13.20 -4.77
N PHE A 172 5.73 12.24 -4.96
CA PHE A 172 7.17 12.45 -5.21
C PHE A 172 7.94 13.12 -4.05
N ARG A 173 7.44 13.01 -2.81
CA ARG A 173 8.18 13.45 -1.61
C ARG A 173 9.23 12.43 -1.20
N TRP A 174 9.01 11.14 -1.47
CA TRP A 174 9.94 10.05 -1.18
C TRP A 174 10.31 9.38 -2.50
N VAL A 175 11.48 9.69 -2.99
CA VAL A 175 11.93 9.22 -4.29
C VAL A 175 13.29 8.54 -4.18
N THR A 176 13.48 7.52 -4.99
CA THR A 176 14.77 6.89 -5.24
C THR A 176 15.35 7.35 -6.59
N PRO A 177 16.65 7.16 -6.86
CA PRO A 177 17.19 7.47 -8.18
C PRO A 177 16.42 6.77 -9.31
N GLY A 178 16.01 7.52 -10.32
CA GLY A 178 15.21 7.02 -11.44
C GLY A 178 13.70 7.26 -11.32
N THR A 179 13.15 7.52 -10.12
CA THR A 179 11.70 7.73 -9.92
C THR A 179 11.13 8.82 -10.84
N HIS A 180 11.79 9.98 -10.95
CA HIS A 180 11.32 11.06 -11.81
C HIS A 180 11.43 10.72 -13.30
N ALA A 181 12.46 9.97 -13.71
CA ALA A 181 12.59 9.51 -15.08
C ALA A 181 11.48 8.52 -15.46
N LEU A 182 11.09 7.64 -14.52
CA LEU A 182 9.96 6.76 -14.70
C LEU A 182 8.65 7.54 -14.82
N ALA A 183 8.42 8.53 -13.93
CA ALA A 183 7.24 9.38 -14.02
C ALA A 183 7.15 10.11 -15.36
N GLU A 184 8.25 10.73 -15.82
CA GLU A 184 8.32 11.39 -17.14
C GLU A 184 7.99 10.44 -18.28
N ARG A 185 8.52 9.21 -18.25
CA ARG A 185 8.22 8.17 -19.25
C ARG A 185 6.73 7.84 -19.28
N LEU A 186 6.09 7.68 -18.12
CA LEU A 186 4.66 7.38 -18.03
C LEU A 186 3.82 8.58 -18.54
N LEU A 187 4.18 9.81 -18.17
CA LEU A 187 3.54 11.04 -18.65
C LEU A 187 3.67 11.22 -20.16
N ALA A 188 4.79 10.79 -20.76
CA ALA A 188 5.02 10.87 -22.21
C ALA A 188 4.04 10.00 -23.02
N THR A 189 3.27 9.08 -22.40
CA THR A 189 2.18 8.34 -23.07
C THR A 189 0.93 9.20 -23.29
N GLY A 190 0.88 10.40 -22.73
CA GLY A 190 -0.24 11.35 -22.87
C GLY A 190 -1.27 11.30 -21.73
N ILE A 191 -0.98 10.61 -20.62
CA ILE A 191 -1.85 10.65 -19.44
C ILE A 191 -1.82 12.03 -18.77
N ASP A 192 -2.93 12.40 -18.11
CA ASP A 192 -3.00 13.60 -17.27
C ASP A 192 -2.61 13.26 -15.82
N GLY A 193 -1.30 13.31 -15.52
CA GLY A 193 -0.79 13.02 -14.18
C GLY A 193 -1.35 13.94 -13.09
N ALA A 194 -1.66 15.20 -13.43
CA ALA A 194 -2.25 16.15 -12.48
C ALA A 194 -3.70 15.75 -12.12
N ALA A 195 -4.48 15.32 -13.11
CA ALA A 195 -5.84 14.83 -12.87
C ALA A 195 -5.82 13.53 -12.04
N ILE A 196 -4.92 12.60 -12.35
CA ILE A 196 -4.74 11.34 -11.61
C ILE A 196 -4.42 11.64 -10.14
N THR A 197 -3.38 12.44 -9.89
CA THR A 197 -2.94 12.78 -8.53
C THR A 197 -4.03 13.51 -7.75
N ARG A 198 -4.71 14.49 -8.37
CA ARG A 198 -5.81 15.21 -7.74
C ARG A 198 -6.95 14.27 -7.32
N THR A 199 -7.33 13.34 -8.20
CA THR A 199 -8.43 12.40 -7.92
C THR A 199 -8.09 11.45 -6.77
N LEU A 200 -6.84 10.99 -6.69
CA LEU A 200 -6.42 9.99 -5.71
C LEU A 200 -6.03 10.58 -4.36
N MET A 201 -5.53 11.84 -4.33
CA MET A 201 -4.86 12.38 -3.14
C MET A 201 -5.42 13.71 -2.64
N ASP A 202 -6.07 14.50 -3.52
CA ASP A 202 -6.48 15.87 -3.20
C ASP A 202 -8.00 16.10 -3.35
N THR A 203 -8.79 15.03 -3.43
CA THR A 203 -10.25 15.14 -3.59
C THR A 203 -10.97 14.43 -2.45
N HIS A 204 -11.51 15.23 -1.53
CA HIS A 204 -12.23 14.77 -0.35
C HIS A 204 -13.61 15.42 -0.27
N PRO A 205 -14.61 14.77 0.37
CA PRO A 205 -15.91 15.41 0.65
C PRO A 205 -15.74 16.55 1.65
N PHE A 206 -16.68 17.52 1.67
CA PHE A 206 -16.61 18.66 2.59
C PHE A 206 -16.59 18.22 4.06
N GLU A 207 -17.29 17.16 4.41
CA GLU A 207 -17.39 16.57 5.74
C GLU A 207 -16.02 16.08 6.25
N TRP A 208 -15.08 15.76 5.36
CA TRP A 208 -13.70 15.45 5.71
C TRP A 208 -13.00 16.60 6.46
N LEU A 209 -13.28 17.86 6.10
CA LEU A 209 -12.73 19.02 6.82
C LEU A 209 -13.25 19.10 8.27
N GLN A 210 -14.51 18.71 8.50
CA GLN A 210 -15.09 18.68 9.85
C GLN A 210 -14.45 17.56 10.68
N MET A 211 -14.31 16.38 10.10
CA MET A 211 -13.59 15.25 10.72
C MET A 211 -12.16 15.65 11.07
N LEU A 212 -11.40 16.24 10.14
CA LEU A 212 -10.05 16.73 10.41
C LEU A 212 -10.00 17.72 11.56
N SER A 213 -10.90 18.69 11.60
CA SER A 213 -10.96 19.69 12.68
C SER A 213 -11.08 19.02 14.05
N THR A 214 -11.95 18.02 14.18
CA THR A 214 -12.17 17.28 15.43
C THR A 214 -10.93 16.46 15.80
N VAL A 215 -10.43 15.67 14.87
CA VAL A 215 -9.30 14.74 15.09
C VAL A 215 -8.02 15.51 15.41
N LEU A 216 -7.67 16.51 14.61
CA LEU A 216 -6.45 17.30 14.81
C LEU A 216 -6.51 18.15 16.08
N GLY A 217 -7.70 18.68 16.43
CA GLY A 217 -7.91 19.39 17.69
C GLY A 217 -7.73 18.51 18.94
N SER A 218 -7.89 17.20 18.80
CA SER A 218 -7.70 16.22 19.88
C SER A 218 -6.28 15.63 19.95
N ALA A 219 -5.39 15.93 19.00
CA ALA A 219 -4.05 15.37 18.94
C ALA A 219 -3.24 15.63 20.23
N ARG A 220 -2.39 14.67 20.59
CA ARG A 220 -1.54 14.71 21.79
C ARG A 220 -0.07 14.60 21.37
N LEU A 221 0.74 15.50 21.89
CA LEU A 221 2.19 15.50 21.72
C LEU A 221 2.87 15.03 23.00
N ASP A 222 3.70 14.01 22.91
CA ASP A 222 4.60 13.54 23.94
C ASP A 222 6.05 13.74 23.49
N ARG A 223 6.69 14.82 23.95
CA ARG A 223 8.06 15.16 23.56
C ARG A 223 9.11 14.23 24.16
N ALA A 224 8.79 13.51 25.23
CA ALA A 224 9.72 12.62 25.91
C ALA A 224 9.73 11.20 25.36
N ALA A 225 8.71 10.82 24.57
CA ALA A 225 8.61 9.48 24.01
C ALA A 225 9.84 9.11 23.16
N HIS A 226 10.19 7.83 23.17
CA HIS A 226 11.29 7.24 22.40
C HIS A 226 12.60 8.03 22.55
N GLY A 227 13.05 8.17 23.81
CA GLY A 227 14.33 8.84 24.10
C GLY A 227 14.39 10.33 23.75
N GLY A 228 13.24 11.01 23.60
CA GLY A 228 13.16 12.43 23.23
C GLY A 228 12.93 12.67 21.73
N THR A 229 12.81 11.63 20.93
CA THR A 229 12.43 11.74 19.50
C THR A 229 11.04 12.35 19.35
N GLY A 230 10.15 12.13 20.32
CA GLY A 230 8.80 12.65 20.36
C GLY A 230 7.78 11.81 19.58
N LEU A 231 6.58 11.69 20.16
CA LEU A 231 5.41 11.02 19.58
C LEU A 231 4.24 11.99 19.49
N VAL A 232 3.65 12.15 18.32
CA VAL A 232 2.33 12.76 18.15
C VAL A 232 1.31 11.69 17.88
N ALA A 233 0.20 11.69 18.63
CA ALA A 233 -0.88 10.72 18.49
C ALA A 233 -2.22 11.41 18.25
N ALA A 234 -3.03 10.89 17.33
CA ALA A 234 -4.39 11.33 17.07
C ALA A 234 -5.33 10.12 17.00
N PHE A 235 -6.59 10.34 17.36
CA PHE A 235 -7.63 9.32 17.38
C PHE A 235 -8.77 9.73 16.46
N VAL A 236 -9.08 8.88 15.50
CA VAL A 236 -10.27 8.96 14.65
C VAL A 236 -11.29 8.00 15.22
N LEU A 237 -12.32 8.53 15.87
CA LEU A 237 -13.39 7.72 16.43
C LEU A 237 -14.36 7.27 15.34
N ALA A 238 -15.07 6.17 15.55
CA ALA A 238 -16.13 5.73 14.65
C ALA A 238 -17.22 6.80 14.44
N ALA A 239 -17.46 7.63 15.47
CA ALA A 239 -18.38 8.77 15.38
C ALA A 239 -17.88 9.89 14.46
N ASP A 240 -16.56 10.11 14.36
CA ASP A 240 -15.98 11.12 13.47
C ASP A 240 -16.12 10.72 11.98
N LEU A 241 -16.33 9.43 11.72
CA LEU A 241 -16.53 8.86 10.39
C LEU A 241 -18.02 8.67 10.01
N ALA A 242 -18.95 9.22 10.79
CA ALA A 242 -20.39 9.04 10.54
C ALA A 242 -20.82 9.57 9.17
N GLU A 243 -20.27 10.71 8.76
CA GLU A 243 -20.61 11.42 7.52
C GLU A 243 -19.53 11.27 6.43
N VAL A 244 -18.43 10.53 6.72
CA VAL A 244 -17.33 10.30 5.76
C VAL A 244 -17.07 8.82 5.59
N ARG A 245 -16.37 8.47 4.52
CA ARG A 245 -15.99 7.09 4.26
C ARG A 245 -14.78 6.71 5.12
N GLN A 246 -14.64 5.43 5.42
CA GLN A 246 -13.52 4.90 6.22
C GLN A 246 -12.15 5.27 5.59
N GLU A 247 -12.06 5.27 4.27
CA GLU A 247 -10.85 5.62 3.51
C GLU A 247 -10.37 7.06 3.76
N GLU A 248 -11.27 7.98 4.11
CA GLU A 248 -10.89 9.38 4.39
C GLU A 248 -10.01 9.52 5.65
N ALA A 249 -10.09 8.55 6.56
CA ALA A 249 -9.24 8.52 7.75
C ALA A 249 -7.77 8.20 7.43
N GLU A 250 -7.47 7.61 6.27
CA GLU A 250 -6.09 7.25 5.91
C GLU A 250 -5.21 8.48 5.69
N SER A 251 -5.77 9.58 5.19
CA SER A 251 -5.05 10.84 4.94
C SER A 251 -4.59 11.55 6.23
N VAL A 252 -5.23 11.26 7.38
CA VAL A 252 -4.96 11.94 8.65
C VAL A 252 -3.51 11.77 9.10
N VAL A 253 -2.93 10.58 8.92
CA VAL A 253 -1.55 10.32 9.34
C VAL A 253 -0.54 11.18 8.59
N ASP A 254 -0.79 11.53 7.35
CA ASP A 254 0.10 12.37 6.54
C ASP A 254 0.09 13.84 6.98
N ILE A 255 -0.99 14.28 7.61
CA ILE A 255 -1.08 15.59 8.23
C ILE A 255 -0.38 15.57 9.60
N VAL A 256 -0.71 14.59 10.44
CA VAL A 256 -0.19 14.48 11.82
C VAL A 256 1.33 14.31 11.83
N ARG A 257 1.91 13.53 10.92
CA ARG A 257 3.37 13.32 10.82
C ARG A 257 4.17 14.59 10.45
N ALA A 258 3.50 15.65 10.00
CA ALA A 258 4.17 16.93 9.72
C ALA A 258 4.51 17.73 10.98
N THR A 259 4.17 17.24 12.19
CA THR A 259 4.48 17.86 13.47
C THR A 259 6.00 17.96 13.68
N ALA A 260 6.53 19.18 13.81
CA ALA A 260 7.97 19.41 13.88
C ALA A 260 8.62 18.80 15.13
N GLU A 261 7.90 18.76 16.24
CA GLU A 261 8.38 18.30 17.54
C GLU A 261 8.25 16.80 17.79
N ALA A 262 7.82 16.04 16.77
CA ALA A 262 7.69 14.59 16.89
C ALA A 262 8.34 13.88 15.70
N GLY A 263 9.28 12.99 15.97
CA GLY A 263 9.86 12.10 14.97
C GLY A 263 8.97 10.89 14.65
N ILE A 264 7.95 10.63 15.49
CA ILE A 264 7.00 9.53 15.32
C ILE A 264 5.57 10.09 15.34
N ALA A 265 4.74 9.65 14.39
CA ALA A 265 3.32 9.93 14.36
C ALA A 265 2.51 8.63 14.40
N ALA A 266 1.44 8.62 15.19
CA ALA A 266 0.50 7.51 15.29
C ALA A 266 -0.93 8.01 15.11
N VAL A 267 -1.69 7.39 14.21
CA VAL A 267 -3.12 7.63 14.06
C VAL A 267 -3.87 6.35 14.32
N PHE A 268 -4.69 6.39 15.37
CA PHE A 268 -5.56 5.30 15.80
C PHE A 268 -6.94 5.50 15.18
N LYS A 269 -7.36 4.58 14.32
CA LYS A 269 -8.64 4.63 13.61
C LYS A 269 -9.57 3.56 14.16
N GLU A 270 -10.66 3.99 14.80
CA GLU A 270 -11.63 3.08 15.37
C GLU A 270 -12.45 2.41 14.27
N ALA A 271 -12.47 1.08 14.28
CA ALA A 271 -13.39 0.33 13.44
C ALA A 271 -14.84 0.52 13.92
N ARG A 272 -15.80 0.41 13.02
CA ARG A 272 -17.22 0.39 13.42
C ARG A 272 -17.42 -0.74 14.43
N PRO A 273 -18.16 -0.49 15.53
CA PRO A 273 -18.36 -1.50 16.56
C PRO A 273 -19.05 -2.74 15.98
N THR A 274 -18.37 -3.88 16.06
CA THR A 274 -18.92 -5.21 15.72
C THR A 274 -18.86 -6.15 16.93
N ASP A 275 -18.03 -5.81 17.95
CA ASP A 275 -17.71 -6.63 19.10
C ASP A 275 -17.78 -5.84 20.41
N GLU A 276 -17.73 -6.53 21.54
CA GLU A 276 -17.72 -5.94 22.89
C GLU A 276 -16.45 -5.09 23.17
N ARG A 277 -15.34 -5.32 22.43
CA ARG A 277 -14.10 -4.57 22.58
C ARG A 277 -13.88 -3.64 21.38
N ARG A 278 -13.50 -2.40 21.67
CA ARG A 278 -13.14 -1.41 20.64
C ARG A 278 -11.92 -1.91 19.86
N ARG A 279 -12.08 -2.01 18.55
CA ARG A 279 -11.01 -2.40 17.62
C ARG A 279 -10.44 -1.16 16.92
N TRP A 280 -9.12 -1.12 16.79
CA TRP A 280 -8.40 0.00 16.16
C TRP A 280 -7.44 -0.51 15.11
N THR A 281 -7.40 0.18 13.97
CA THR A 281 -6.30 0.09 13.02
C THR A 281 -5.38 1.27 13.28
N VAL A 282 -4.08 1.01 13.44
CA VAL A 282 -3.09 2.04 13.77
C VAL A 282 -2.15 2.23 12.61
N SER A 283 -2.04 3.47 12.14
CA SER A 283 -1.03 3.87 11.16
C SER A 283 0.11 4.59 11.87
N LEU A 284 1.33 4.11 11.64
CA LEU A 284 2.57 4.68 12.16
C LEU A 284 3.36 5.32 11.03
N ARG A 285 3.96 6.47 11.32
CA ARG A 285 4.97 7.11 10.47
C ARG A 285 6.14 7.55 11.32
N SER A 286 7.35 7.45 10.78
CA SER A 286 8.54 8.02 11.39
C SER A 286 9.34 8.82 10.37
N ARG A 287 10.30 9.58 10.85
CA ARG A 287 11.23 10.34 10.03
C ARG A 287 12.58 10.44 10.72
N ASP A 288 13.63 10.64 9.94
CA ASP A 288 14.95 10.97 10.45
C ASP A 288 14.98 12.33 11.14
N SER A 289 15.94 12.54 12.04
CA SER A 289 16.14 13.80 12.74
C SER A 289 16.55 14.95 11.80
N GLY A 290 17.12 14.62 10.64
CA GLY A 290 17.54 15.60 9.67
C GLY A 290 17.96 14.99 8.32
N PRO A 291 18.22 15.83 7.30
CA PRO A 291 18.65 15.35 6.00
C PRO A 291 19.96 14.56 6.05
N GLY A 292 19.95 13.35 5.52
CA GLY A 292 21.12 12.47 5.43
C GLY A 292 21.45 11.71 6.72
N THR A 293 20.62 11.80 7.75
CA THR A 293 20.65 10.89 8.90
C THR A 293 19.83 9.65 8.58
N ASP A 294 20.12 8.53 9.24
CA ASP A 294 19.35 7.28 9.15
C ASP A 294 19.04 6.82 10.59
N ASP A 295 18.54 7.76 11.38
CA ASP A 295 18.31 7.63 12.82
C ASP A 295 16.83 7.67 13.22
N GLY A 296 15.92 7.71 12.24
CA GLY A 296 14.47 7.60 12.47
C GLY A 296 14.09 6.27 13.10
N ALA A 297 13.09 6.30 13.96
CA ALA A 297 12.56 5.10 14.59
C ALA A 297 12.11 4.07 13.54
N ASP A 298 12.45 2.80 13.76
CA ASP A 298 11.95 1.69 12.94
C ASP A 298 10.53 1.32 13.37
N VAL A 299 9.54 2.00 12.76
CA VAL A 299 8.13 1.73 13.07
C VAL A 299 7.63 0.39 12.51
N ALA A 300 8.37 -0.23 11.56
CA ALA A 300 8.03 -1.59 11.12
C ALA A 300 8.35 -2.63 12.18
N ALA A 301 9.49 -2.49 12.88
CA ALA A 301 9.82 -3.34 14.02
C ALA A 301 8.76 -3.21 15.13
N VAL A 302 8.39 -1.97 15.49
CA VAL A 302 7.33 -1.70 16.48
C VAL A 302 5.99 -2.29 16.08
N ALA A 303 5.59 -2.12 14.82
CA ALA A 303 4.34 -2.68 14.32
C ALA A 303 4.36 -4.21 14.33
N THR A 304 5.49 -4.85 13.99
CA THR A 304 5.66 -6.30 14.00
C THR A 304 5.54 -6.87 15.41
N ASP A 305 6.15 -6.23 16.41
CA ASP A 305 6.02 -6.61 17.83
C ASP A 305 4.57 -6.51 18.33
N LEU A 306 3.77 -5.63 17.71
CA LEU A 306 2.35 -5.45 17.99
C LEU A 306 1.42 -6.25 17.05
N GLY A 307 1.97 -7.18 16.25
CA GLY A 307 1.22 -8.08 15.37
C GLY A 307 0.85 -7.50 14.00
N GLY A 308 1.54 -6.46 13.57
CA GLY A 308 1.39 -5.81 12.27
C GLY A 308 2.63 -5.92 11.38
N GLY A 309 2.91 -4.87 10.59
CA GLY A 309 4.08 -4.81 9.72
C GLY A 309 4.12 -3.55 8.87
N GLY A 310 5.05 -3.48 7.91
CA GLY A 310 5.21 -2.34 7.01
C GLY A 310 6.68 -2.07 6.66
N HIS A 311 6.94 -0.81 6.30
CA HIS A 311 8.27 -0.28 6.04
C HIS A 311 8.83 0.45 7.25
N ARG A 312 10.15 0.63 7.31
CA ARG A 312 10.86 1.31 8.40
C ARG A 312 10.20 2.63 8.83
N TYR A 313 9.75 3.44 7.87
CA TYR A 313 9.17 4.76 8.10
C TYR A 313 7.64 4.82 7.98
N ALA A 314 6.99 3.70 7.60
CA ALA A 314 5.55 3.62 7.42
C ALA A 314 5.05 2.21 7.72
N ALA A 315 4.34 2.03 8.82
CA ALA A 315 3.87 0.72 9.26
C ALA A 315 2.47 0.81 9.87
N GLY A 316 1.86 -0.32 10.15
CA GLY A 316 0.56 -0.38 10.80
C GLY A 316 0.29 -1.71 11.48
N TYR A 317 -0.64 -1.67 12.44
CA TYR A 317 -1.08 -2.85 13.18
C TYR A 317 -2.53 -2.70 13.62
N THR A 318 -3.13 -3.81 14.07
CA THR A 318 -4.49 -3.82 14.66
C THR A 318 -4.39 -4.07 16.16
N THR A 319 -5.15 -3.32 16.96
CA THR A 319 -5.19 -3.48 18.42
C THR A 319 -6.60 -3.35 18.97
N TYR A 320 -6.78 -3.69 20.24
CA TYR A 320 -8.06 -3.69 20.93
C TYR A 320 -7.91 -3.07 22.32
N GLY A 321 -8.84 -2.22 22.72
CA GLY A 321 -8.88 -1.61 24.05
C GLY A 321 -9.34 -0.15 24.04
N GLU A 322 -9.25 0.49 25.20
CA GLU A 322 -9.56 1.91 25.34
C GLU A 322 -8.38 2.79 24.86
N PRO A 323 -8.64 4.02 24.39
CA PRO A 323 -7.60 4.91 23.84
C PRO A 323 -6.36 5.08 24.73
N ALA A 324 -6.54 5.19 26.04
CA ALA A 324 -5.44 5.33 26.98
C ALA A 324 -4.58 4.06 27.08
N GLU A 325 -5.19 2.88 27.00
CA GLU A 325 -4.52 1.58 27.08
C GLU A 325 -3.67 1.33 25.84
N ILE A 326 -4.27 1.52 24.65
CA ILE A 326 -3.58 1.27 23.37
C ILE A 326 -2.46 2.28 23.13
N LEU A 327 -2.60 3.54 23.57
CA LEU A 327 -1.52 4.52 23.53
C LEU A 327 -0.38 4.13 24.48
N ALA A 328 -0.69 3.62 25.69
CA ALA A 328 0.31 3.13 26.62
C ALA A 328 1.06 1.91 26.07
N GLN A 329 0.37 0.98 25.40
CA GLN A 329 0.99 -0.16 24.71
C GLN A 329 1.96 0.30 23.62
N LEU A 330 1.57 1.27 22.78
CA LEU A 330 2.47 1.81 21.76
C LEU A 330 3.71 2.46 22.40
N ARG A 331 3.54 3.27 23.47
CA ARG A 331 4.66 3.89 24.17
C ARG A 331 5.63 2.85 24.73
N ALA A 332 5.11 1.77 25.31
CA ALA A 332 5.93 0.69 25.82
C ALA A 332 6.72 -0.05 24.73
N ALA A 333 6.13 -0.23 23.55
CA ALA A 333 6.78 -0.84 22.40
C ALA A 333 7.84 0.09 21.74
N LEU A 334 7.69 1.40 21.90
CA LEU A 334 8.67 2.39 21.43
C LEU A 334 9.90 2.51 22.37
N GLY A 335 9.81 2.14 23.63
CA GLY A 335 10.90 2.23 24.63
C GLY A 335 10.90 3.57 25.34
#